data_4ef2b8bb162ce84ff41cb822758c4ed0
#
_entry.id   4ef2b8bb162ce84ff41cb822758c4ed0
#
_cell.length_a   1.000
_cell.length_b   1.000
_cell.length_c   1.000
_cell.angle_alpha   90.00
_cell.angle_beta   90.00
_cell.angle_gamma   90.00
#
_symmetry.space_group_name_H-M   'P 1'
#
loop_
_entity.id
_entity.type
_entity.pdbx_description
1 polymer ?
#
loop_
_entity_poly.entity_id
_entity_poly.type
_entity_poly.pdbx_seq_one_letter_code
_entity_poly.pdbx_strand_id
1 'polypeptide(L)'
;GMGCRERTRGAIGIPGTRPAGIYTAGAAQRYANMEGYLVGKRVLILGSGDIGLIMARRMTLEGAKVLACVEVMPYSGGLTRNIVQCLNDFDIPLYLSHTIVDIQGKDRVEKAIVAEIGPDRKPIPGTEMEFDVDTILLSVGLIPENELTKQAGIEMDPRTKGAIVYENMETSIPGVFACGNVVQVHDLV
;
A
#
# COMPACT_ATOMS: atom_id res chain seq x y z
N GLY A 1 -21.16 6.94 4.99
CA GLY A 1 -19.78 7.04 5.42
C GLY A 1 -18.85 6.78 4.26
N MET A 2 -17.86 7.61 4.11
CA MET A 2 -16.94 7.52 2.99
C MET A 2 -15.69 6.73 3.37
N GLY A 3 -15.03 6.84 4.41
CA GLY A 3 -13.84 6.08 4.77
C GLY A 3 -12.58 6.57 4.07
N CYS A 4 -11.76 5.65 3.57
CA CYS A 4 -10.50 5.94 2.89
C CYS A 4 -10.34 5.03 1.66
N ARG A 5 -9.40 5.40 0.78
CA ARG A 5 -8.96 4.59 -0.36
C ARG A 5 -7.46 4.37 -0.32
N GLU A 6 -7.01 3.28 -0.91
CA GLU A 6 -5.58 2.98 -1.03
C GLU A 6 -4.90 3.87 -2.06
N ARG A 7 -3.63 4.17 -1.83
CA ARG A 7 -2.79 4.84 -2.84
C ARG A 7 -2.47 3.88 -3.97
N THR A 8 -2.74 4.33 -5.17
CA THR A 8 -2.45 3.59 -6.40
C THR A 8 -1.04 3.89 -6.92
N ARG A 9 -0.58 3.13 -7.91
CA ARG A 9 0.67 3.38 -8.62
C ARG A 9 0.79 4.85 -9.09
N GLY A 10 -0.28 5.39 -9.66
CA GLY A 10 -0.29 6.79 -10.13
C GLY A 10 -0.13 7.80 -9.01
N ALA A 11 -0.67 7.53 -7.82
CA ALA A 11 -0.56 8.41 -6.66
C ALA A 11 0.86 8.49 -6.07
N ILE A 12 1.67 7.44 -6.26
CA ILE A 12 3.07 7.38 -5.78
C ILE A 12 4.10 7.54 -6.91
N GLY A 13 3.63 7.63 -8.17
CA GLY A 13 4.46 8.00 -9.31
C GLY A 13 5.51 6.96 -9.73
N ILE A 14 5.29 5.64 -9.51
CA ILE A 14 6.27 4.62 -9.95
C ILE A 14 6.43 4.65 -11.47
N PRO A 15 7.66 4.81 -11.98
CA PRO A 15 7.93 4.86 -13.42
C PRO A 15 7.73 3.51 -14.13
N GLY A 16 7.99 3.50 -15.44
CA GLY A 16 7.96 2.32 -16.28
C GLY A 16 6.70 2.17 -17.14
N THR A 17 6.57 1.02 -17.80
CA THR A 17 5.41 0.68 -18.64
C THR A 17 4.15 0.50 -17.78
N ARG A 18 2.96 0.45 -18.41
CA ARG A 18 1.68 0.35 -17.69
C ARG A 18 0.94 -0.96 -18.00
N PRO A 19 1.52 -2.11 -17.67
CA PRO A 19 0.89 -3.40 -17.89
C PRO A 19 -0.20 -3.67 -16.84
N ALA A 20 -1.02 -4.69 -17.06
CA ALA A 20 -1.86 -5.28 -16.02
C ALA A 20 -1.01 -5.97 -14.92
N GLY A 21 -1.64 -6.39 -13.82
CA GLY A 21 -0.96 -7.13 -12.74
C GLY A 21 -0.47 -6.26 -11.58
N ILE A 22 -0.81 -4.98 -11.56
CA ILE A 22 -0.48 -4.07 -10.46
C ILE A 22 -1.77 -3.73 -9.72
N TYR A 23 -1.86 -4.15 -8.46
CA TYR A 23 -3.04 -4.00 -7.62
C TYR A 23 -2.70 -3.27 -6.32
N THR A 24 -3.66 -2.57 -5.74
CA THR A 24 -3.59 -2.24 -4.32
C THR A 24 -3.80 -3.52 -3.50
N ALA A 25 -3.23 -3.56 -2.30
CA ALA A 25 -3.28 -4.76 -1.46
C ALA A 25 -4.73 -5.13 -1.09
N GLY A 26 -5.59 -4.14 -0.81
CA GLY A 26 -7.01 -4.37 -0.53
C GLY A 26 -7.82 -4.85 -1.74
N ALA A 27 -7.50 -4.39 -2.95
CA ALA A 27 -8.12 -4.92 -4.16
C ALA A 27 -7.76 -6.40 -4.36
N ALA A 28 -6.47 -6.76 -4.19
CA ALA A 28 -6.03 -8.15 -4.25
C ALA A 28 -6.67 -9.00 -3.15
N GLN A 29 -6.81 -8.45 -1.93
CA GLN A 29 -7.50 -9.12 -0.82
C GLN A 29 -8.96 -9.41 -1.16
N ARG A 30 -9.66 -8.46 -1.74
CA ARG A 30 -11.05 -8.66 -2.18
C ARG A 30 -11.15 -9.79 -3.20
N TYR A 31 -10.30 -9.78 -4.24
CA TYR A 31 -10.30 -10.85 -5.24
C TYR A 31 -10.05 -12.21 -4.62
N ALA A 32 -9.05 -12.34 -3.74
CA ALA A 32 -8.73 -13.61 -3.11
C ALA A 32 -9.81 -14.08 -2.12
N ASN A 33 -10.32 -13.19 -1.26
CA ASN A 33 -11.18 -13.58 -0.15
C ASN A 33 -12.67 -13.65 -0.52
N MET A 34 -13.13 -12.79 -1.44
CA MET A 34 -14.56 -12.68 -1.77
C MET A 34 -14.90 -13.30 -3.12
N GLU A 35 -14.00 -13.17 -4.09
CA GLU A 35 -14.26 -13.62 -5.46
C GLU A 35 -13.57 -14.98 -5.77
N GLY A 36 -12.67 -15.44 -4.89
CA GLY A 36 -11.93 -16.70 -5.06
C GLY A 36 -10.89 -16.69 -6.19
N TYR A 37 -10.39 -15.49 -6.57
CA TYR A 37 -9.41 -15.36 -7.62
C TYR A 37 -8.01 -15.08 -7.07
N LEU A 38 -7.04 -15.89 -7.49
CA LEU A 38 -5.63 -15.59 -7.28
C LEU A 38 -5.17 -14.57 -8.33
N VAL A 39 -4.79 -13.36 -7.89
CA VAL A 39 -4.44 -12.23 -8.78
C VAL A 39 -3.10 -12.42 -9.52
N GLY A 40 -2.27 -13.37 -9.08
CA GLY A 40 -1.02 -13.74 -9.73
C GLY A 40 -0.25 -14.80 -8.97
N LYS A 41 0.86 -15.26 -9.56
CA LYS A 41 1.65 -16.39 -9.06
C LYS A 41 3.03 -15.99 -8.55
N ARG A 42 3.60 -14.92 -9.07
CA ARG A 42 4.93 -14.41 -8.68
C ARG A 42 4.77 -12.96 -8.25
N VAL A 43 4.75 -12.74 -6.94
CA VAL A 43 4.27 -11.50 -6.34
C VAL A 43 5.41 -10.74 -5.68
N LEU A 44 5.51 -9.45 -5.96
CA LEU A 44 6.29 -8.48 -5.19
C LEU A 44 5.33 -7.56 -4.43
N ILE A 45 5.63 -7.27 -3.17
CA ILE A 45 4.81 -6.38 -2.34
C ILE A 45 5.59 -5.11 -2.03
N LEU A 46 5.02 -3.95 -2.31
CA LEU A 46 5.56 -2.66 -1.92
C LEU A 46 4.79 -2.11 -0.73
N GLY A 47 5.50 -1.90 0.37
CA GLY A 47 4.98 -1.46 1.66
C GLY A 47 4.88 -2.60 2.67
N SER A 48 5.41 -2.39 3.87
CA SER A 48 5.48 -3.34 4.99
C SER A 48 4.57 -2.96 6.16
N GLY A 49 3.52 -2.20 5.91
CA GLY A 49 2.41 -2.04 6.85
C GLY A 49 1.63 -3.36 7.01
N ASP A 50 0.79 -3.45 8.04
CA ASP A 50 0.08 -4.71 8.37
C ASP A 50 -0.67 -5.33 7.19
N ILE A 51 -1.33 -4.53 6.36
CA ILE A 51 -2.06 -5.05 5.18
C ILE A 51 -1.10 -5.71 4.18
N GLY A 52 0.06 -5.10 3.91
CA GLY A 52 1.08 -5.67 3.04
C GLY A 52 1.61 -7.01 3.57
N LEU A 53 1.91 -7.07 4.87
CA LEU A 53 2.37 -8.28 5.54
C LEU A 53 1.31 -9.40 5.52
N ILE A 54 0.08 -9.07 5.88
CA ILE A 54 -1.05 -10.03 5.84
C ILE A 54 -1.27 -10.56 4.43
N MET A 55 -1.16 -9.70 3.41
CA MET A 55 -1.29 -10.14 2.02
C MET A 55 -0.12 -10.99 1.55
N ALA A 56 1.11 -10.76 2.04
CA ALA A 56 2.25 -11.65 1.78
C ALA A 56 1.92 -13.08 2.22
N ARG A 57 1.48 -13.24 3.47
CA ARG A 57 1.04 -14.53 4.00
C ARG A 57 -0.15 -15.10 3.22
N ARG A 58 -1.17 -14.29 2.97
CA ARG A 58 -2.38 -14.74 2.28
C ARG A 58 -2.09 -15.26 0.88
N MET A 59 -1.34 -14.51 0.07
CA MET A 59 -0.96 -14.92 -1.28
C MET A 59 -0.16 -16.24 -1.28
N THR A 60 0.74 -16.40 -0.30
CA THR A 60 1.53 -17.63 -0.15
C THR A 60 0.64 -18.84 0.18
N LEU A 61 -0.33 -18.66 1.08
CA LEU A 61 -1.28 -19.74 1.44
C LEU A 61 -2.20 -20.13 0.29
N GLU A 62 -2.51 -19.20 -0.62
CA GLU A 62 -3.28 -19.46 -1.84
C GLU A 62 -2.43 -20.04 -2.99
N GLY A 63 -1.14 -20.31 -2.75
CA GLY A 63 -0.25 -20.95 -3.71
C GLY A 63 0.55 -20.02 -4.62
N ALA A 64 0.56 -18.72 -4.36
CA ALA A 64 1.48 -17.82 -5.03
C ALA A 64 2.86 -17.85 -4.37
N LYS A 65 3.91 -17.54 -5.13
CA LYS A 65 5.25 -17.28 -4.60
C LYS A 65 5.43 -15.79 -4.38
N VAL A 66 5.47 -15.34 -3.12
CA VAL A 66 5.85 -13.98 -2.77
C VAL A 66 7.37 -13.92 -2.75
N LEU A 67 7.94 -13.10 -3.64
CA LEU A 67 9.40 -13.03 -3.85
C LEU A 67 10.05 -12.13 -2.80
N ALA A 68 9.39 -11.03 -2.43
CA ALA A 68 9.86 -10.11 -1.41
C ALA A 68 8.75 -9.15 -0.97
N CYS A 69 8.96 -8.56 0.21
CA CYS A 69 8.32 -7.34 0.66
C CYS A 69 9.36 -6.21 0.64
N VAL A 70 9.02 -5.05 0.10
CA VAL A 70 9.90 -3.90 -0.09
C VAL A 70 9.34 -2.71 0.67
N GLU A 71 10.18 -2.03 1.46
CA GLU A 71 9.80 -0.92 2.31
C GLU A 71 10.74 0.27 2.12
N VAL A 72 10.18 1.44 1.85
CA VAL A 72 10.94 2.68 1.65
C VAL A 72 11.59 3.20 2.93
N MET A 73 10.98 2.89 4.09
CA MET A 73 11.51 3.28 5.39
C MET A 73 12.61 2.31 5.86
N PRO A 74 13.53 2.74 6.73
CA PRO A 74 14.54 1.86 7.33
C PRO A 74 13.95 0.92 8.41
N TYR A 75 12.65 0.87 8.54
CA TYR A 75 11.90 0.00 9.47
C TYR A 75 10.54 -0.38 8.86
N SER A 76 10.00 -1.50 9.30
CA SER A 76 8.63 -1.90 8.94
C SER A 76 7.60 -1.11 9.74
N GLY A 77 6.53 -0.65 9.07
CA GLY A 77 5.38 -0.02 9.71
C GLY A 77 4.39 -1.00 10.33
N GLY A 78 4.55 -2.30 10.10
CA GLY A 78 3.65 -3.33 10.61
C GLY A 78 4.03 -3.81 12.01
N LEU A 79 3.08 -4.45 12.68
CA LEU A 79 3.28 -5.05 14.00
C LEU A 79 4.34 -6.18 13.93
N THR A 80 5.18 -6.28 14.95
CA THR A 80 6.25 -7.31 15.03
C THR A 80 5.69 -8.72 14.85
N ARG A 81 4.53 -9.04 15.44
CA ARG A 81 3.87 -10.34 15.24
C ARG A 81 3.56 -10.63 13.77
N ASN A 82 3.18 -9.61 12.99
CA ASN A 82 2.87 -9.78 11.57
C ASN A 82 4.15 -9.94 10.74
N ILE A 83 5.26 -9.31 11.13
CA ILE A 83 6.57 -9.56 10.51
C ILE A 83 6.93 -11.04 10.68
N VAL A 84 6.81 -11.57 11.89
CA VAL A 84 7.11 -12.99 12.16
C VAL A 84 6.17 -13.91 11.39
N GLN A 85 4.85 -13.78 11.61
CA GLN A 85 3.85 -14.71 11.08
C GLN A 85 3.62 -14.60 9.56
N CYS A 86 3.95 -13.45 8.96
CA CYS A 86 3.64 -13.21 7.55
C CYS A 86 4.87 -13.23 6.64
N LEU A 87 6.05 -12.97 7.19
CA LEU A 87 7.29 -13.01 6.42
C LEU A 87 8.23 -14.12 6.90
N ASN A 88 8.63 -14.13 8.18
CA ASN A 88 9.65 -15.04 8.68
C ASN A 88 9.19 -16.52 8.60
N ASP A 89 7.95 -16.83 8.97
CA ASP A 89 7.39 -18.18 8.91
C ASP A 89 7.29 -18.74 7.48
N PHE A 90 7.40 -17.86 6.46
CA PHE A 90 7.32 -18.23 5.05
C PHE A 90 8.62 -17.94 4.27
N ASP A 91 9.70 -17.59 4.97
CA ASP A 91 10.99 -17.24 4.36
C ASP A 91 10.88 -16.14 3.28
N ILE A 92 9.97 -15.16 3.49
CA ILE A 92 9.79 -14.03 2.59
C ILE A 92 10.75 -12.90 3.01
N PRO A 93 11.71 -12.50 2.15
CA PRO A 93 12.65 -11.44 2.48
C PRO A 93 11.97 -10.07 2.57
N LEU A 94 12.42 -9.25 3.53
CA LEU A 94 12.03 -7.86 3.71
C LEU A 94 13.22 -6.96 3.38
N TYR A 95 13.08 -6.15 2.35
CA TYR A 95 14.05 -5.14 1.95
C TYR A 95 13.64 -3.77 2.48
N LEU A 96 14.29 -3.32 3.55
CA LEU A 96 14.12 -1.99 4.13
C LEU A 96 14.95 -0.95 3.38
N SER A 97 14.56 0.31 3.42
CA SER A 97 15.20 1.40 2.65
C SER A 97 15.27 1.11 1.15
N HIS A 98 14.27 0.43 0.60
CA HIS A 98 14.19 0.11 -0.81
C HIS A 98 12.84 0.52 -1.40
N THR A 99 12.80 0.76 -2.72
CA THR A 99 11.56 1.01 -3.44
C THR A 99 11.62 0.48 -4.86
N ILE A 100 10.45 0.35 -5.50
CA ILE A 100 10.37 0.03 -6.93
C ILE A 100 10.67 1.29 -7.74
N VAL A 101 11.69 1.22 -8.58
CA VAL A 101 12.17 2.34 -9.40
C VAL A 101 11.76 2.23 -10.86
N ASP A 102 11.40 1.03 -11.33
CA ASP A 102 10.89 0.80 -12.69
C ASP A 102 10.00 -0.45 -12.74
N ILE A 103 9.02 -0.44 -13.64
CA ILE A 103 8.13 -1.56 -13.90
C ILE A 103 8.11 -1.82 -15.40
N GLN A 104 8.35 -3.07 -15.77
CA GLN A 104 8.44 -3.51 -17.15
C GLN A 104 7.42 -4.61 -17.44
N GLY A 105 6.87 -4.57 -18.64
CA GLY A 105 5.91 -5.53 -19.16
C GLY A 105 5.07 -4.91 -20.26
N LYS A 106 4.46 -5.74 -21.10
CA LYS A 106 3.57 -5.30 -22.18
C LYS A 106 2.11 -5.46 -21.78
N ASP A 107 1.61 -6.66 -21.82
CA ASP A 107 0.21 -6.96 -21.47
C ASP A 107 0.03 -7.11 -19.96
N ARG A 108 1.02 -7.73 -19.31
CA ARG A 108 1.10 -7.93 -17.88
C ARG A 108 2.50 -7.56 -17.38
N VAL A 109 2.63 -7.24 -16.09
CA VAL A 109 3.95 -7.01 -15.50
C VAL A 109 4.79 -8.29 -15.62
N GLU A 110 6.04 -8.10 -16.05
CA GLU A 110 7.02 -9.16 -16.26
C GLU A 110 8.21 -8.98 -15.32
N LYS A 111 8.53 -7.71 -15.03
CA LYS A 111 9.68 -7.36 -14.19
C LYS A 111 9.41 -6.12 -13.35
N ALA A 112 9.92 -6.12 -12.14
CA ALA A 112 10.05 -4.95 -11.28
C ALA A 112 11.52 -4.72 -10.93
N ILE A 113 11.99 -3.48 -11.04
CA ILE A 113 13.33 -3.07 -10.61
C ILE A 113 13.20 -2.38 -9.26
N VAL A 114 13.93 -2.87 -8.28
CA VAL A 114 13.97 -2.35 -6.91
C VAL A 114 15.36 -1.77 -6.66
N ALA A 115 15.47 -0.62 -6.02
CA ALA A 115 16.74 -0.03 -5.63
C ALA A 115 16.72 0.44 -4.18
N GLU A 116 17.90 0.51 -3.57
CA GLU A 116 18.08 1.10 -2.26
C GLU A 116 17.87 2.62 -2.31
N ILE A 117 17.33 3.19 -1.24
CA ILE A 117 17.00 4.61 -1.10
C ILE A 117 17.98 5.25 -0.12
N GLY A 118 18.64 6.31 -0.58
CA GLY A 118 19.52 7.12 0.24
C GLY A 118 18.76 8.01 1.25
N PRO A 119 19.51 8.69 2.14
CA PRO A 119 18.92 9.63 3.10
C PRO A 119 18.16 10.81 2.45
N ASP A 120 18.48 11.13 1.22
CA ASP A 120 17.82 12.15 0.40
C ASP A 120 16.54 11.64 -0.28
N ARG A 121 16.14 10.42 0.03
CA ARG A 121 15.00 9.69 -0.55
C ARG A 121 15.08 9.46 -2.06
N LYS A 122 16.29 9.40 -2.59
CA LYS A 122 16.54 9.06 -3.99
C LYS A 122 17.15 7.67 -4.11
N PRO A 123 16.86 6.96 -5.21
CA PRO A 123 17.49 5.68 -5.49
C PRO A 123 19.01 5.82 -5.59
N ILE A 124 19.74 4.90 -5.00
CA ILE A 124 21.21 4.83 -5.08
C ILE A 124 21.57 4.06 -6.35
N PRO A 125 22.26 4.69 -7.33
CA PRO A 125 22.67 4.01 -8.55
C PRO A 125 23.59 2.82 -8.27
N GLY A 126 23.37 1.70 -8.97
CA GLY A 126 24.18 0.47 -8.83
C GLY A 126 23.68 -0.47 -7.74
N THR A 127 22.54 -0.15 -7.09
CA THR A 127 21.89 -1.03 -6.10
C THR A 127 20.65 -1.74 -6.66
N GLU A 128 20.42 -1.61 -7.97
CA GLU A 128 19.24 -2.14 -8.63
C GLU A 128 19.20 -3.66 -8.57
N MET A 129 18.07 -4.20 -8.13
CA MET A 129 17.74 -5.62 -8.12
C MET A 129 16.54 -5.88 -9.03
N GLU A 130 16.66 -6.90 -9.86
CA GLU A 130 15.56 -7.30 -10.75
C GLU A 130 14.74 -8.44 -10.13
N PHE A 131 13.42 -8.28 -10.18
CA PHE A 131 12.46 -9.32 -9.79
C PHE A 131 11.57 -9.68 -10.97
N ASP A 132 11.63 -10.94 -11.40
CA ASP A 132 10.70 -11.48 -12.39
C ASP A 132 9.36 -11.75 -11.72
N VAL A 133 8.37 -10.94 -12.02
CA VAL A 133 7.05 -10.94 -11.38
C VAL A 133 5.92 -10.91 -12.40
N ASP A 134 4.79 -11.47 -12.04
CA ASP A 134 3.53 -11.31 -12.78
C ASP A 134 2.54 -10.41 -12.03
N THR A 135 2.87 -10.05 -10.79
CA THR A 135 1.99 -9.26 -9.93
C THR A 135 2.78 -8.40 -8.95
N ILE A 136 2.34 -7.15 -8.81
CA ILE A 136 2.82 -6.21 -7.78
C ILE A 136 1.63 -5.80 -6.92
N LEU A 137 1.77 -5.94 -5.60
CA LEU A 137 0.81 -5.43 -4.63
C LEU A 137 1.34 -4.15 -3.98
N LEU A 138 0.49 -3.12 -3.93
CA LEU A 138 0.82 -1.83 -3.34
C LEU A 138 0.11 -1.69 -1.99
N SER A 139 0.88 -1.60 -0.91
CA SER A 139 0.42 -1.34 0.46
C SER A 139 1.11 -0.09 0.99
N VAL A 140 0.89 1.04 0.31
CA VAL A 140 1.67 2.28 0.47
C VAL A 140 0.86 3.40 1.12
N GLY A 141 -0.05 3.04 1.98
CA GLY A 141 -0.87 3.93 2.78
C GLY A 141 -2.22 4.24 2.15
N LEU A 142 -3.03 4.92 2.95
CA LEU A 142 -4.42 5.25 2.69
C LEU A 142 -4.60 6.76 2.49
N ILE A 143 -5.66 7.14 1.80
CA ILE A 143 -6.05 8.53 1.60
C ILE A 143 -7.50 8.67 2.10
N PRO A 144 -7.78 9.57 3.07
CA PRO A 144 -9.14 9.90 3.47
C PRO A 144 -9.97 10.37 2.27
N GLU A 145 -11.18 9.81 2.11
CA GLU A 145 -12.04 10.11 0.97
C GLU A 145 -13.02 11.23 1.33
N ASN A 146 -12.67 12.46 0.95
CA ASN A 146 -13.33 13.67 1.38
C ASN A 146 -13.89 14.54 0.24
N GLU A 147 -14.22 13.97 -0.91
CA GLU A 147 -14.78 14.75 -2.01
C GLU A 147 -16.12 15.39 -1.63
N LEU A 148 -17.05 14.63 -1.04
CA LEU A 148 -18.34 15.16 -0.57
C LEU A 148 -18.18 16.14 0.59
N THR A 149 -17.24 15.88 1.50
CA THR A 149 -16.92 16.78 2.61
C THR A 149 -16.50 18.17 2.11
N LYS A 150 -15.63 18.20 1.09
CA LYS A 150 -15.19 19.44 0.43
C LYS A 150 -16.32 20.13 -0.32
N GLN A 151 -17.15 19.37 -1.04
CA GLN A 151 -18.31 19.93 -1.76
C GLN A 151 -19.33 20.54 -0.82
N ALA A 152 -19.48 20.01 0.38
CA ALA A 152 -20.33 20.57 1.42
C ALA A 152 -19.74 21.85 2.06
N GLY A 153 -18.52 22.25 1.72
CA GLY A 153 -17.87 23.43 2.28
C GLY A 153 -17.33 23.25 3.70
N ILE A 154 -17.13 22.01 4.14
CA ILE A 154 -16.56 21.69 5.46
C ILE A 154 -15.07 22.00 5.46
N GLU A 155 -14.58 22.62 6.52
CA GLU A 155 -13.16 22.94 6.69
C GLU A 155 -12.31 21.68 6.81
N MET A 156 -11.15 21.68 6.12
CA MET A 156 -10.27 20.52 6.00
C MET A 156 -8.93 20.78 6.70
N ASP A 157 -8.44 19.80 7.47
CA ASP A 157 -7.08 19.82 8.01
C ASP A 157 -6.06 19.47 6.89
N PRO A 158 -5.11 20.36 6.58
CA PRO A 158 -4.12 20.11 5.53
C PRO A 158 -3.13 18.98 5.86
N ARG A 159 -2.98 18.61 7.14
CA ARG A 159 -2.07 17.55 7.60
C ARG A 159 -2.71 16.17 7.45
N THR A 160 -3.92 15.99 8.01
CA THR A 160 -4.63 14.71 7.99
C THR A 160 -5.38 14.47 6.69
N LYS A 161 -5.66 15.53 5.92
CA LYS A 161 -6.54 15.51 4.73
C LYS A 161 -7.99 15.14 5.04
N GLY A 162 -8.37 15.11 6.32
CA GLY A 162 -9.71 14.91 6.81
C GLY A 162 -10.41 16.21 7.19
N ALA A 163 -11.69 16.12 7.57
CA ALA A 163 -12.42 17.26 8.12
C ALA A 163 -11.82 17.70 9.47
N ILE A 164 -11.81 19.00 9.72
CA ILE A 164 -11.60 19.52 11.07
C ILE A 164 -12.84 19.19 11.89
N VAL A 165 -12.64 18.52 13.03
CA VAL A 165 -13.71 18.15 13.95
C VAL A 165 -13.43 18.66 15.35
N TYR A 166 -14.49 18.98 16.09
CA TYR A 166 -14.44 19.35 17.50
C TYR A 166 -14.47 18.10 18.40
N GLU A 167 -14.46 18.30 19.71
CA GLU A 167 -14.43 17.21 20.72
C GLU A 167 -15.59 16.23 20.58
N ASN A 168 -16.75 16.69 20.12
CA ASN A 168 -17.94 15.89 19.89
C ASN A 168 -17.99 15.28 18.45
N MET A 169 -16.91 15.35 17.69
CA MET A 169 -16.82 14.94 16.27
C MET A 169 -17.67 15.76 15.30
N GLU A 170 -18.21 16.91 15.73
CA GLU A 170 -18.91 17.83 14.86
C GLU A 170 -17.92 18.60 13.98
N THR A 171 -18.29 18.82 12.74
CA THR A 171 -17.46 19.54 11.75
C THR A 171 -17.67 21.07 11.87
N SER A 172 -17.05 21.83 10.98
CA SER A 172 -17.30 23.28 10.88
C SER A 172 -18.75 23.66 10.50
N ILE A 173 -19.57 22.69 10.08
CA ILE A 173 -20.99 22.89 9.78
C ILE A 173 -21.83 22.26 10.91
N PRO A 174 -22.67 23.05 11.62
CA PRO A 174 -23.50 22.55 12.71
C PRO A 174 -24.41 21.39 12.28
N GLY A 175 -24.46 20.34 13.11
CA GLY A 175 -25.25 19.14 12.85
C GLY A 175 -24.62 18.14 11.88
N VAL A 176 -23.41 18.43 11.38
CA VAL A 176 -22.66 17.52 10.51
C VAL A 176 -21.46 16.94 11.27
N PHE A 177 -21.38 15.63 11.35
CA PHE A 177 -20.37 14.89 12.12
C PHE A 177 -19.49 14.05 11.21
N ALA A 178 -18.21 13.88 11.58
CA ALA A 178 -17.28 13.00 10.87
C ALA A 178 -16.41 12.22 11.86
N CYS A 179 -16.18 10.92 11.58
CA CYS A 179 -15.33 10.06 12.40
C CYS A 179 -14.68 8.94 11.58
N GLY A 180 -13.66 8.30 12.14
CA GLY A 180 -12.92 7.20 11.49
C GLY A 180 -11.93 7.66 10.43
N ASN A 181 -11.58 6.77 9.49
CA ASN A 181 -10.55 7.00 8.48
C ASN A 181 -10.84 8.14 7.49
N VAL A 182 -12.07 8.65 7.44
CA VAL A 182 -12.40 9.84 6.65
C VAL A 182 -11.83 11.12 7.31
N VAL A 183 -11.65 11.11 8.62
CA VAL A 183 -11.05 12.24 9.39
C VAL A 183 -9.54 12.07 9.45
N GLN A 184 -9.08 10.93 9.92
CA GLN A 184 -7.66 10.61 10.02
C GLN A 184 -7.45 9.10 9.91
N VAL A 185 -6.42 8.71 9.15
CA VAL A 185 -5.98 7.33 9.09
C VAL A 185 -5.01 7.08 10.22
N HIS A 186 -5.31 6.10 11.07
CA HIS A 186 -4.42 5.59 12.09
C HIS A 186 -3.91 4.22 11.71
N ASP A 187 -2.64 3.94 11.93
CA ASP A 187 -2.04 2.62 11.67
C ASP A 187 -2.44 1.59 12.74
N LEU A 188 -2.82 2.08 13.92
CA LEU A 188 -3.31 1.26 15.05
C LEU A 188 -4.57 1.90 15.62
N VAL A 189 -5.51 1.06 15.99
CA VAL A 189 -6.74 1.43 16.71
C VAL A 189 -6.61 0.95 18.16
#